data_45bb6a9e3cf9b68a34e66b7bd093cf5b
#
_entry.id   45bb6a9e3cf9b68a34e66b7bd093cf5b
#
_cell.length_a   1.000
_cell.length_b   1.000
_cell.length_c   1.000
_cell.angle_alpha   90.00
_cell.angle_beta   90.00
_cell.angle_gamma   90.00
#
_symmetry.space_group_name_H-M   'P 1'
#
loop_
_entity.id
_entity.type
_entity.pdbx_description
1 polymer ?
#
loop_
_entity_poly.entity_id
_entity_poly.type
_entity_poly.pdbx_seq_one_letter_code
_entity_poly.pdbx_strand_id
1 'polypeptide(L)'
;MDFENWLKTLADEGGSDLYLTTGAPPSAKFDGELKSLSDERLSPGFTRDLAYELMDGQQAREFDEKLEMNLAISLSGIGRFRVNIFK
;
A
#
# COMPACT_ATOMS: atom_id res chain seq x y z
N MET A 1 -11.86 3.38 6.09
CA MET A 1 -10.55 3.49 5.47
C MET A 1 -10.58 2.88 4.07
N ASP A 2 -9.88 3.47 3.13
CA ASP A 2 -10.02 3.10 1.72
C ASP A 2 -9.07 2.01 1.24
N PHE A 3 -8.27 1.42 2.14
CA PHE A 3 -7.25 0.45 1.77
C PHE A 3 -7.84 -0.76 1.02
N GLU A 4 -8.92 -1.34 1.54
CA GLU A 4 -9.57 -2.46 0.86
C GLU A 4 -10.13 -2.06 -0.50
N ASN A 5 -10.66 -0.85 -0.62
CA ASN A 5 -11.17 -0.35 -1.89
C ASN A 5 -10.04 -0.18 -2.90
N TRP A 6 -8.87 0.26 -2.46
CA TRP A 6 -7.71 0.34 -3.35
C TRP A 6 -7.31 -1.03 -3.86
N LEU A 7 -7.30 -2.04 -2.98
CA LEU A 7 -6.96 -3.41 -3.40
C LEU A 7 -8.02 -3.99 -4.34
N LYS A 8 -9.29 -3.70 -4.12
CA LYS A 8 -10.36 -4.12 -5.03
C LYS A 8 -10.21 -3.47 -6.39
N THR A 9 -9.85 -2.20 -6.43
CA THR A 9 -9.58 -1.48 -7.68
C THR A 9 -8.42 -2.12 -8.43
N LEU A 10 -7.34 -2.48 -7.73
CA LEU A 10 -6.23 -3.20 -8.34
C LEU A 10 -6.72 -4.51 -8.98
N ALA A 11 -7.50 -5.29 -8.25
CA ALA A 11 -8.00 -6.57 -8.75
C ALA A 11 -8.88 -6.38 -9.98
N ASP A 12 -9.80 -5.42 -9.95
CA ASP A 12 -10.73 -5.17 -11.04
C ASP A 12 -10.05 -4.67 -12.30
N GLU A 13 -8.98 -3.89 -12.16
CA GLU A 13 -8.27 -3.29 -13.30
C GLU A 13 -6.98 -4.00 -13.66
N GLY A 14 -6.71 -5.15 -13.04
CA GLY A 14 -5.53 -5.94 -13.36
C GLY A 14 -4.21 -5.39 -12.82
N GLY A 15 -4.27 -4.61 -11.74
CA GLY A 15 -3.08 -4.10 -11.08
C GLY A 15 -2.41 -5.15 -10.20
N SER A 16 -1.12 -4.96 -9.93
CA SER A 16 -0.33 -5.91 -9.15
C SER A 16 0.31 -5.32 -7.91
N ASP A 17 0.62 -4.03 -7.93
CA ASP A 17 1.39 -3.35 -6.90
C ASP A 17 0.68 -2.09 -6.42
N LEU A 18 0.65 -1.90 -5.10
CA LEU A 18 0.15 -0.70 -4.46
C LEU A 18 1.34 0.04 -3.83
N TYR A 19 1.41 1.34 -4.05
CA TYR A 19 2.47 2.20 -3.51
C TYR A 19 1.88 3.23 -2.57
N LEU A 20 2.31 3.20 -1.33
CA LEU A 20 1.85 4.10 -0.27
C LEU A 20 3.05 4.91 0.21
N THR A 21 3.17 6.13 -0.30
CA THR A 21 4.28 7.04 0.03
C THR A 21 3.73 8.24 0.79
N THR A 22 4.30 8.53 1.95
CA THR A 22 3.94 9.71 2.73
C THR A 22 4.16 10.98 1.88
N GLY A 23 3.15 11.83 1.84
CA GLY A 23 3.21 13.08 1.07
C GLY A 23 2.76 12.96 -0.37
N ALA A 24 2.42 11.77 -0.83
CA ALA A 24 1.92 11.54 -2.18
C ALA A 24 0.57 10.83 -2.15
N PRO A 25 -0.24 10.91 -3.21
CA PRO A 25 -1.46 10.11 -3.30
C PRO A 25 -1.14 8.62 -3.38
N PRO A 26 -2.04 7.74 -2.89
CA PRO A 26 -1.87 6.31 -3.10
C PRO A 26 -1.87 6.01 -4.59
N SER A 27 -0.95 5.17 -5.02
CA SER A 27 -0.76 4.87 -6.43
C SER A 27 -0.66 3.36 -6.65
N ALA A 28 -0.99 2.93 -7.85
CA ALA A 28 -0.91 1.52 -8.21
C ALA A 28 -0.34 1.37 -9.60
N LYS A 29 0.23 0.19 -9.86
CA LYS A 29 0.82 -0.11 -11.16
C LYS A 29 -0.14 -0.97 -11.98
N PHE A 30 -0.47 -0.49 -13.18
CA PHE A 30 -1.34 -1.16 -14.15
C PHE A 30 -0.59 -1.25 -15.48
N ASP A 31 -0.34 -2.46 -15.96
CA ASP A 31 0.38 -2.67 -17.23
C ASP A 31 1.69 -1.87 -17.33
N GLY A 32 2.42 -1.81 -16.23
CA GLY A 32 3.69 -1.08 -16.18
C GLY A 32 3.58 0.41 -15.96
N GLU A 33 2.37 0.97 -15.92
CA GLU A 33 2.15 2.40 -15.67
C GLU A 33 1.66 2.66 -14.26
N LEU A 34 2.23 3.67 -13.62
CA LEU A 34 1.83 4.10 -12.29
C LEU A 34 0.67 5.09 -12.39
N LYS A 35 -0.44 4.81 -11.68
CA LYS A 35 -1.62 5.68 -11.66
C LYS A 35 -2.05 5.95 -10.23
N SER A 36 -2.47 7.20 -9.96
CA SER A 36 -3.01 7.57 -8.65
C SER A 36 -4.40 6.99 -8.46
N LEU A 37 -4.66 6.48 -7.25
CA LEU A 37 -5.97 5.93 -6.88
C LEU A 37 -6.86 6.96 -6.19
N SER A 38 -6.31 8.09 -5.77
CA SER A 38 -7.00 9.16 -5.08
C SER A 38 -6.27 10.46 -5.33
N ASP A 39 -6.96 11.59 -5.16
CA ASP A 39 -6.35 12.91 -5.25
C ASP A 39 -5.74 13.36 -3.92
N GLU A 40 -6.06 12.67 -2.83
CA GLU A 40 -5.58 13.02 -1.50
C GLU A 40 -4.18 12.47 -1.26
N ARG A 41 -3.32 13.33 -0.71
CA ARG A 41 -1.98 12.92 -0.31
C ARG A 41 -2.02 12.20 1.02
N LEU A 42 -1.23 11.15 1.14
CA LEU A 42 -1.13 10.39 2.38
C LEU A 42 -0.40 11.20 3.44
N SER A 43 -1.04 11.39 4.60
CA SER A 43 -0.40 12.05 5.73
C SER A 43 0.59 11.11 6.42
N PRO A 44 1.61 11.63 7.11
CA PRO A 44 2.55 10.79 7.85
C PRO A 44 1.86 9.87 8.86
N GLY A 45 0.86 10.40 9.59
CA GLY A 45 0.13 9.62 10.57
C GLY A 45 -0.66 8.48 9.94
N PHE A 46 -1.33 8.74 8.83
CA PHE A 46 -2.11 7.72 8.13
C PHE A 46 -1.20 6.60 7.60
N THR A 47 -0.11 6.95 6.93
CA THR A 47 0.82 5.96 6.37
C THR A 47 1.41 5.09 7.47
N ARG A 48 1.82 5.69 8.58
CA ARG A 48 2.38 4.99 9.73
C ARG A 48 1.36 4.04 10.36
N ASP A 49 0.15 4.51 10.62
CA ASP A 49 -0.88 3.70 11.25
C ASP A 49 -1.26 2.50 10.36
N LEU A 50 -1.40 2.73 9.07
CA LEU A 50 -1.70 1.67 8.12
C LEU A 50 -0.56 0.66 8.06
N ALA A 51 0.69 1.12 8.02
CA ALA A 51 1.84 0.25 8.01
C ALA A 51 1.86 -0.67 9.24
N TYR A 52 1.61 -0.11 10.42
CA TYR A 52 1.62 -0.90 11.65
C TYR A 52 0.48 -1.91 11.71
N GLU A 53 -0.68 -1.61 11.13
CA GLU A 53 -1.77 -2.58 11.02
C GLU A 53 -1.41 -3.77 10.15
N LEU A 54 -0.61 -3.56 9.12
CA LEU A 54 -0.26 -4.60 8.15
C LEU A 54 0.97 -5.40 8.53
N MET A 55 1.77 -4.92 9.46
CA MET A 55 3.06 -5.49 9.83
C MET A 55 3.00 -6.24 11.16
N ASP A 56 3.80 -7.31 11.29
CA ASP A 56 4.09 -7.89 12.60
C ASP A 56 5.13 -7.04 13.33
N GLY A 57 5.47 -7.42 14.57
CA GLY A 57 6.39 -6.65 15.40
C GLY A 57 7.80 -6.53 14.82
N GLN A 58 8.28 -7.58 14.15
CA GLN A 58 9.60 -7.55 13.53
C GLN A 58 9.61 -6.65 12.29
N GLN A 59 8.59 -6.76 11.46
CA GLN A 59 8.45 -5.91 10.28
C GLN A 59 8.30 -4.43 10.66
N ALA A 60 7.55 -4.13 11.72
CA ALA A 60 7.41 -2.76 12.21
C ALA A 60 8.76 -2.18 12.65
N ARG A 61 9.60 -2.97 13.33
CA ARG A 61 10.95 -2.52 13.71
C ARG A 61 11.83 -2.27 12.50
N GLU A 62 11.78 -3.15 11.49
CA GLU A 62 12.53 -2.97 10.26
C GLU A 62 12.06 -1.73 9.51
N PHE A 63 10.76 -1.50 9.47
CA PHE A 63 10.18 -0.32 8.82
C PHE A 63 10.65 0.98 9.49
N ASP A 64 10.69 1.01 10.82
CA ASP A 64 11.16 2.18 11.57
C ASP A 64 12.64 2.49 11.27
N GLU A 65 13.45 1.46 11.01
CA GLU A 65 14.86 1.63 10.69
C GLU A 65 15.09 2.00 9.22
N LYS A 66 14.43 1.29 8.31
CA LYS A 66 14.68 1.42 6.87
C LYS A 66 13.79 2.44 6.19
N LEU A 67 12.67 2.82 6.81
CA LEU A 67 11.69 3.77 6.31
C LEU A 67 10.96 3.29 5.05
N GLU A 68 11.03 1.99 4.78
CA GLU A 68 10.31 1.35 3.68
C GLU A 68 10.01 -0.10 4.02
N MET A 69 8.94 -0.64 3.44
CA MET A 69 8.57 -2.04 3.61
C MET A 69 7.79 -2.54 2.41
N ASN A 70 8.14 -3.75 1.95
CA ASN A 70 7.41 -4.46 0.91
C ASN A 70 6.68 -5.64 1.54
N LEU A 71 5.38 -5.74 1.31
CA LEU A 71 4.53 -6.77 1.88
C LEU A 71 3.73 -7.48 0.80
N ALA A 72 3.55 -8.80 0.96
CA ALA A 72 2.58 -9.54 0.16
C ALA A 72 1.31 -9.70 0.99
N ILE A 73 0.19 -9.26 0.44
CA ILE A 73 -1.10 -9.32 1.11
C ILE A 73 -2.07 -10.12 0.27
N SER A 74 -2.75 -11.08 0.91
CA SER A 74 -3.76 -11.90 0.27
C SER A 74 -5.12 -11.56 0.84
N LEU A 75 -6.09 -11.26 -0.03
CA LEU A 75 -7.48 -11.07 0.34
C LEU A 75 -8.29 -12.22 -0.22
N SER A 76 -9.00 -12.93 0.67
CA SER A 76 -9.85 -14.05 0.29
C SER A 76 -10.89 -13.63 -0.75
N GLY A 77 -10.95 -14.35 -1.87
CA GLY A 77 -11.90 -14.08 -2.94
C GLY A 77 -11.53 -12.90 -3.84
N ILE A 78 -10.44 -12.19 -3.57
CA ILE A 78 -10.05 -11.01 -4.35
C ILE A 78 -8.70 -11.25 -5.04
N GLY A 79 -7.66 -11.62 -4.29
CA GLY A 79 -6.37 -11.89 -4.90
C GLY A 79 -5.21 -11.64 -3.95
N ARG A 80 -4.00 -11.68 -4.52
CA ARG A 80 -2.76 -11.43 -3.81
C ARG A 80 -2.08 -10.21 -4.42
N PHE A 81 -1.57 -9.31 -3.56
CA PHE A 81 -1.02 -8.03 -3.97
C PHE A 81 0.31 -7.78 -3.27
N ARG A 82 1.18 -7.03 -3.94
CA ARG A 82 2.36 -6.49 -3.32
C ARG A 82 2.09 -5.05 -2.90
N VAL A 83 2.32 -4.75 -1.62
CA VAL A 83 2.12 -3.42 -1.06
C VAL A 83 3.49 -2.86 -0.68
N ASN A 84 3.80 -1.70 -1.21
CA ASN A 84 5.08 -1.01 -1.00
C ASN A 84 4.80 0.26 -0.21
N ILE A 85 5.39 0.38 0.98
CA ILE A 85 5.14 1.50 1.89
C ILE A 85 6.45 2.26 2.12
N PHE A 86 6.38 3.58 1.93
CA PHE A 86 7.50 4.49 2.11
C PHE A 86 7.11 5.60 3.09
N LYS A 87 7.91 5.74 4.11
CA LYS A 87 7.65 6.70 5.18
C LYS A 87 7.95 8.14 4.75
#